data_13648f25957a46909d65a7ad02b8ab98
#
_entry.id   13648f25957a46909d65a7ad02b8ab98
#
_cell.length_a   1.000
_cell.length_b   1.000
_cell.length_c   1.000
_cell.angle_alpha   90.00
_cell.angle_beta   90.00
_cell.angle_gamma   90.00
#
_symmetry.space_group_name_H-M   'P 1'
#
loop_
_entity.id
_entity.type
_entity.pdbx_description
1 polymer ?
#
loop_
_entity_poly.entity_id
_entity_poly.type
_entity_poly.pdbx_seq_one_letter_code
_entity_poly.pdbx_strand_id
1 'polypeptide(L)'
;MSELRTGETISLQGGGKVTIKKELGRGGQGIVYQVDYNGKDEALKWYLKDEGDLFYRNLQRNVNSTPPSSNFLWPLRITERQNESFGYVMHLRPKGYYELGDFFTAKVRFKNYDSVLHAAINICNGFLRLHLSGYSYQDLNEGNFFINSENGDLLICDNDNVAANRTESGIKGKSRYMAAEVVNGGVPNIQSDVFSLAIVLYRLFMLDHPFEGMTTLKYVCLTDEVERNIYGEGAIFAWDHEDNSNRPHPQIHYNAHLRWGWCPQSLKEAFQKALGKESVLHPESRMTDREWKNLFVELRRKLIVCPESKGTDHDFMVDDINSTLTCPLCGKPVEIGALLKFGDGTEYALTRHKKLYLDDSDESVGVARVRKADGRTELGLQNRSDNNWMVFTASGRLNELAKDDIMPLRDGMKIRFNNRTTAEVIIH
;
A
#
# COMPACT_ATOMS: atom_id res chain seq x y z
N MET A 1 1.19 -17.32 33.08
CA MET A 1 0.64 -16.22 32.25
C MET A 1 -0.77 -16.61 31.87
N SER A 2 -1.74 -15.78 32.15
CA SER A 2 -3.15 -16.13 31.96
C SER A 2 -3.66 -15.51 30.66
N GLU A 3 -4.10 -16.36 29.75
CA GLU A 3 -4.96 -15.96 28.65
C GLU A 3 -6.27 -15.42 29.23
N LEU A 4 -6.81 -14.38 28.58
CA LEU A 4 -8.06 -13.77 29.03
C LEU A 4 -9.25 -14.60 28.57
N ARG A 5 -10.30 -14.65 29.38
CA ARG A 5 -11.52 -15.43 29.11
C ARG A 5 -12.67 -14.54 28.67
N THR A 6 -13.55 -15.05 27.84
CA THR A 6 -14.81 -14.38 27.49
C THR A 6 -15.59 -13.98 28.75
N GLY A 7 -16.03 -12.74 28.82
CA GLY A 7 -16.70 -12.13 29.96
C GLY A 7 -15.75 -11.53 31.02
N GLU A 8 -14.45 -11.80 30.93
CA GLU A 8 -13.46 -11.19 31.81
C GLU A 8 -13.36 -9.67 31.57
N THR A 9 -13.09 -8.92 32.63
CA THR A 9 -13.02 -7.46 32.58
C THR A 9 -11.63 -6.99 32.96
N ILE A 10 -11.03 -6.15 32.11
CA ILE A 10 -9.69 -5.60 32.27
C ILE A 10 -9.77 -4.09 32.52
N SER A 11 -9.10 -3.62 33.57
CA SER A 11 -9.00 -2.19 33.92
C SER A 11 -8.05 -1.47 32.98
N LEU A 12 -8.42 -0.23 32.63
CA LEU A 12 -7.61 0.67 31.79
C LEU A 12 -6.94 1.75 32.67
N GLN A 13 -5.75 2.17 32.28
CA GLN A 13 -5.09 3.32 32.88
C GLN A 13 -5.94 4.58 32.68
N GLY A 14 -5.99 5.41 33.72
CA GLY A 14 -6.82 6.62 33.69
C GLY A 14 -8.32 6.37 33.87
N GLY A 15 -8.70 5.12 34.13
CA GLY A 15 -10.09 4.72 34.41
C GLY A 15 -10.82 4.08 33.24
N GLY A 16 -11.91 3.38 33.55
CA GLY A 16 -12.68 2.59 32.61
C GLY A 16 -12.24 1.11 32.56
N LYS A 17 -13.04 0.30 31.89
CA LYS A 17 -12.82 -1.14 31.76
C LYS A 17 -13.21 -1.61 30.35
N VAL A 18 -12.61 -2.69 29.90
CA VAL A 18 -13.03 -3.43 28.70
C VAL A 18 -13.47 -4.83 29.09
N THR A 19 -14.50 -5.34 28.42
CA THR A 19 -14.98 -6.71 28.62
C THR A 19 -14.64 -7.57 27.42
N ILE A 20 -14.01 -8.71 27.64
CA ILE A 20 -13.58 -9.63 26.59
C ILE A 20 -14.82 -10.31 25.98
N LYS A 21 -14.94 -10.23 24.64
CA LYS A 21 -16.00 -10.90 23.89
C LYS A 21 -15.54 -12.22 23.29
N LYS A 22 -14.46 -12.21 22.53
CA LYS A 22 -13.86 -13.39 21.90
C LYS A 22 -12.43 -13.13 21.43
N GLU A 23 -11.66 -14.17 21.23
CA GLU A 23 -10.37 -14.11 20.54
C GLU A 23 -10.59 -13.82 19.04
N LEU A 24 -9.76 -12.94 18.48
CA LEU A 24 -9.73 -12.58 17.07
C LEU A 24 -8.52 -13.18 16.35
N GLY A 25 -7.40 -13.31 17.04
CA GLY A 25 -6.17 -13.85 16.50
C GLY A 25 -5.08 -13.95 17.55
N ARG A 26 -4.04 -14.74 17.22
CA ARG A 26 -2.91 -15.03 18.10
C ARG A 26 -1.61 -14.92 17.33
N GLY A 27 -0.64 -14.23 17.89
CA GLY A 27 0.71 -14.08 17.36
C GLY A 27 1.79 -14.45 18.40
N GLY A 28 3.05 -14.29 18.01
CA GLY A 28 4.19 -14.61 18.90
C GLY A 28 4.31 -13.71 20.13
N GLN A 29 3.84 -12.47 20.05
CA GLN A 29 3.91 -11.51 21.15
C GLN A 29 2.66 -11.52 22.04
N GLY A 30 1.49 -11.88 21.49
CA GLY A 30 0.24 -11.74 22.22
C GLY A 30 -0.98 -12.25 21.50
N ILE A 31 -2.13 -11.97 22.10
CA ILE A 31 -3.44 -12.36 21.61
C ILE A 31 -4.26 -11.10 21.39
N VAL A 32 -4.97 -11.04 20.28
CA VAL A 32 -5.92 -9.96 19.98
C VAL A 32 -7.33 -10.44 20.28
N TYR A 33 -8.03 -9.69 21.12
CA TYR A 33 -9.42 -9.97 21.49
C TYR A 33 -10.35 -8.88 20.95
N GLN A 34 -11.56 -9.26 20.57
CA GLN A 34 -12.68 -8.33 20.46
C GLN A 34 -13.16 -8.03 21.87
N VAL A 35 -13.33 -6.77 22.17
CA VAL A 35 -13.77 -6.29 23.50
C VAL A 35 -14.94 -5.33 23.37
N ASP A 36 -15.73 -5.23 24.42
CA ASP A 36 -16.68 -4.14 24.59
C ASP A 36 -16.01 -3.03 25.38
N TYR A 37 -16.05 -1.81 24.84
CA TYR A 37 -15.67 -0.59 25.52
C TYR A 37 -16.81 0.43 25.45
N ASN A 38 -17.52 0.62 26.54
CA ASN A 38 -18.66 1.56 26.61
C ASN A 38 -19.73 1.31 25.52
N GLY A 39 -20.06 0.07 25.24
CA GLY A 39 -21.05 -0.32 24.24
C GLY A 39 -20.54 -0.31 22.78
N LYS A 40 -19.25 -0.10 22.57
CA LYS A 40 -18.60 -0.19 21.26
C LYS A 40 -17.69 -1.40 21.19
N ASP A 41 -17.71 -2.04 20.02
CA ASP A 41 -16.76 -3.10 19.69
C ASP A 41 -15.41 -2.49 19.34
N GLU A 42 -14.37 -2.86 20.10
CA GLU A 42 -12.97 -2.47 19.90
C GLU A 42 -12.10 -3.72 19.91
N ALA A 43 -10.80 -3.58 19.65
CA ALA A 43 -9.81 -4.64 19.74
C ALA A 43 -8.86 -4.38 20.91
N LEU A 44 -8.49 -5.45 21.64
CA LEU A 44 -7.46 -5.44 22.68
C LEU A 44 -6.31 -6.35 22.26
N LYS A 45 -5.10 -5.83 22.03
CA LYS A 45 -3.88 -6.64 21.96
C LYS A 45 -3.36 -6.84 23.36
N TRP A 46 -3.31 -8.10 23.80
CA TRP A 46 -2.86 -8.52 25.11
C TRP A 46 -1.53 -9.26 25.00
N TYR A 47 -0.47 -8.77 25.65
CA TYR A 47 0.84 -9.40 25.62
C TYR A 47 0.89 -10.61 26.53
N LEU A 48 1.55 -11.68 26.08
CA LEU A 48 1.69 -12.93 26.84
C LEU A 48 2.88 -12.91 27.78
N LYS A 49 3.77 -11.92 27.67
CA LYS A 49 4.92 -11.69 28.53
C LYS A 49 5.16 -10.20 28.70
N ASP A 50 5.91 -9.83 29.73
CA ASP A 50 6.35 -8.45 29.89
C ASP A 50 7.44 -8.14 28.86
N GLU A 51 7.16 -7.22 27.95
CA GLU A 51 8.10 -6.73 26.92
C GLU A 51 9.09 -5.70 27.48
N GLY A 52 9.03 -5.43 28.78
CA GLY A 52 9.95 -4.54 29.50
C GLY A 52 9.50 -3.08 29.59
N ASP A 53 10.19 -2.34 30.46
CA ASP A 53 9.81 -0.95 30.77
C ASP A 53 10.02 0.04 29.62
N LEU A 54 10.99 -0.21 28.75
CA LEU A 54 11.23 0.64 27.58
C LEU A 54 10.06 0.56 26.63
N PHE A 55 9.62 -0.64 26.29
CA PHE A 55 8.48 -0.88 25.42
C PHE A 55 7.18 -0.29 26.04
N TYR A 56 6.93 -0.53 27.32
CA TYR A 56 5.76 -0.01 28.00
C TYR A 56 5.68 1.52 27.98
N ARG A 57 6.81 2.21 28.24
CA ARG A 57 6.90 3.68 28.18
C ARG A 57 6.70 4.21 26.76
N ASN A 58 7.22 3.49 25.75
CA ASN A 58 7.02 3.83 24.34
C ASN A 58 5.52 3.73 23.99
N LEU A 59 4.87 2.65 24.38
CA LEU A 59 3.42 2.47 24.17
C LEU A 59 2.59 3.55 24.90
N GLN A 60 2.93 3.92 26.14
CA GLN A 60 2.29 5.03 26.85
C GLN A 60 2.41 6.36 26.09
N ARG A 61 3.57 6.63 25.51
CA ARG A 61 3.77 7.81 24.66
C ARG A 61 2.88 7.77 23.42
N ASN A 62 2.80 6.62 22.76
CA ASN A 62 1.97 6.45 21.56
C ASN A 62 0.49 6.66 21.87
N VAL A 63 -0.03 6.10 22.98
CA VAL A 63 -1.41 6.34 23.44
C VAL A 63 -1.72 7.83 23.67
N ASN A 64 -0.73 8.62 24.11
CA ASN A 64 -0.88 10.05 24.36
C ASN A 64 -0.59 10.93 23.13
N SER A 65 -0.25 10.34 21.98
CA SER A 65 0.03 11.05 20.75
C SER A 65 -1.13 10.94 19.74
N THR A 66 -1.17 11.86 18.77
CA THR A 66 -2.11 11.79 17.65
C THR A 66 -1.62 10.77 16.63
N PRO A 67 -2.50 9.90 16.10
CA PRO A 67 -2.12 9.00 15.02
C PRO A 67 -1.64 9.78 13.79
N PRO A 68 -0.60 9.30 13.08
CA PRO A 68 -0.05 9.98 11.90
C PRO A 68 -1.08 10.14 10.77
N SER A 69 -1.97 9.18 10.62
CA SER A 69 -3.13 9.21 9.73
C SER A 69 -4.22 8.24 10.18
N SER A 70 -5.39 8.31 9.55
CA SER A 70 -6.51 7.39 9.79
C SER A 70 -6.23 5.93 9.36
N ASN A 71 -5.17 5.69 8.60
CA ASN A 71 -4.77 4.34 8.20
C ASN A 71 -4.17 3.53 9.36
N PHE A 72 -3.67 4.18 10.42
CA PHE A 72 -3.08 3.48 11.55
C PHE A 72 -4.14 3.06 12.57
N LEU A 73 -4.24 1.77 12.87
CA LEU A 73 -4.97 1.25 14.02
C LEU A 73 -4.19 1.60 15.30
N TRP A 74 -4.22 2.88 15.64
CA TRP A 74 -3.38 3.48 16.68
C TRP A 74 -3.79 3.03 18.08
N PRO A 75 -2.84 2.86 19.04
CA PRO A 75 -3.15 2.61 20.43
C PRO A 75 -3.99 3.75 21.02
N LEU A 76 -5.18 3.43 21.51
CA LEU A 76 -6.13 4.40 22.09
C LEU A 76 -6.01 4.49 23.61
N ARG A 77 -5.82 3.35 24.25
CA ARG A 77 -5.74 3.21 25.71
C ARG A 77 -4.86 2.02 26.06
N ILE A 78 -4.16 2.12 27.19
CA ILE A 78 -3.36 1.04 27.74
C ILE A 78 -4.05 0.45 28.96
N THR A 79 -3.92 -0.85 29.18
CA THR A 79 -4.44 -1.51 30.37
C THR A 79 -3.53 -1.27 31.58
N GLU A 80 -4.06 -1.46 32.78
CA GLU A 80 -3.23 -1.63 33.96
C GLU A 80 -2.39 -2.92 33.82
N ARG A 81 -1.16 -2.93 34.36
CA ARG A 81 -0.36 -4.14 34.41
C ARG A 81 -0.98 -5.14 35.37
N GLN A 82 -1.16 -6.38 34.92
CA GLN A 82 -1.68 -7.50 35.72
C GLN A 82 -0.75 -8.70 35.58
N ASN A 83 -0.15 -9.15 36.70
CA ASN A 83 0.71 -10.32 36.71
C ASN A 83 1.81 -10.32 35.60
N GLU A 84 2.50 -9.22 35.43
CA GLU A 84 3.54 -9.01 34.40
C GLU A 84 3.00 -8.99 32.96
N SER A 85 1.69 -8.92 32.77
CA SER A 85 1.05 -8.76 31.46
C SER A 85 0.32 -7.43 31.39
N PHE A 86 0.18 -6.91 30.19
CA PHE A 86 -0.60 -5.71 29.86
C PHE A 86 -1.06 -5.77 28.40
N GLY A 87 -1.82 -4.79 27.98
CA GLY A 87 -2.27 -4.67 26.60
C GLY A 87 -2.70 -3.26 26.27
N TYR A 88 -3.13 -3.06 25.05
CA TYR A 88 -3.70 -1.80 24.62
C TYR A 88 -4.95 -2.01 23.76
N VAL A 89 -5.85 -1.04 23.84
CA VAL A 89 -7.08 -0.99 23.05
C VAL A 89 -6.83 -0.17 21.78
N MET A 90 -7.35 -0.65 20.68
CA MET A 90 -7.34 0.00 19.36
C MET A 90 -8.70 -0.20 18.68
N HIS A 91 -8.94 0.52 17.59
CA HIS A 91 -10.15 0.30 16.81
C HIS A 91 -10.20 -1.12 16.23
N LEU A 92 -11.39 -1.72 16.27
CA LEU A 92 -11.63 -3.01 15.65
C LEU A 92 -11.55 -2.88 14.13
N ARG A 93 -10.76 -3.76 13.49
CA ARG A 93 -10.66 -3.84 12.04
C ARG A 93 -12.03 -4.17 11.42
N PRO A 94 -12.50 -3.39 10.44
CA PRO A 94 -13.73 -3.68 9.72
C PRO A 94 -13.61 -4.98 8.91
N LYS A 95 -14.75 -5.57 8.56
CA LYS A 95 -14.79 -6.71 7.64
C LYS A 95 -14.33 -6.30 6.24
N GLY A 96 -13.78 -7.25 5.47
CA GLY A 96 -13.33 -7.02 4.10
C GLY A 96 -11.87 -6.55 3.97
N TYR A 97 -11.16 -6.40 5.08
CA TYR A 97 -9.72 -6.16 5.10
C TYR A 97 -8.98 -7.46 5.43
N TYR A 98 -8.02 -7.81 4.58
CA TYR A 98 -7.24 -9.05 4.66
C TYR A 98 -5.77 -8.71 4.90
N GLU A 99 -5.07 -9.59 5.59
CA GLU A 99 -3.63 -9.45 5.80
C GLU A 99 -2.89 -9.52 4.46
N LEU A 100 -1.88 -8.69 4.26
CA LEU A 100 -1.11 -8.66 3.01
C LEU A 100 -0.49 -10.05 2.70
N GLY A 101 -0.15 -10.83 3.71
CA GLY A 101 0.32 -12.22 3.56
C GLY A 101 -0.67 -13.16 2.88
N ASP A 102 -1.98 -12.91 3.01
CA ASP A 102 -3.02 -13.70 2.35
C ASP A 102 -3.04 -13.49 0.82
N PHE A 103 -2.63 -12.29 0.36
CA PHE A 103 -2.45 -12.01 -1.08
C PHE A 103 -1.25 -12.75 -1.65
N PHE A 104 -0.15 -12.87 -0.90
CA PHE A 104 1.04 -13.59 -1.32
C PHE A 104 0.80 -15.09 -1.49
N THR A 105 -0.09 -15.65 -0.68
CA THR A 105 -0.48 -17.06 -0.73
C THR A 105 -1.71 -17.32 -1.62
N ALA A 106 -2.18 -16.30 -2.35
CA ALA A 106 -3.34 -16.34 -3.24
C ALA A 106 -4.66 -16.76 -2.57
N LYS A 107 -4.76 -16.71 -1.25
CA LYS A 107 -6.03 -16.89 -0.51
C LYS A 107 -6.99 -15.75 -0.80
N VAL A 108 -6.45 -14.54 -1.02
CA VAL A 108 -7.17 -13.36 -1.43
C VAL A 108 -6.50 -12.77 -2.68
N ARG A 109 -7.26 -12.11 -3.54
CA ARG A 109 -6.75 -11.45 -4.73
C ARG A 109 -7.29 -10.03 -4.80
N PHE A 110 -6.46 -9.11 -5.25
CA PHE A 110 -6.93 -7.78 -5.62
C PHE A 110 -7.90 -7.87 -6.78
N LYS A 111 -8.89 -7.02 -6.78
CA LYS A 111 -9.86 -6.92 -7.87
C LYS A 111 -9.19 -6.57 -9.18
N ASN A 112 -8.24 -5.63 -9.17
CA ASN A 112 -7.54 -5.11 -10.32
C ASN A 112 -6.25 -4.37 -9.92
N TYR A 113 -5.46 -3.93 -10.90
CA TYR A 113 -4.26 -3.12 -10.64
C TYR A 113 -4.57 -1.72 -10.10
N ASP A 114 -5.77 -1.16 -10.38
CA ASP A 114 -6.21 0.09 -9.73
C ASP A 114 -6.22 -0.06 -8.20
N SER A 115 -6.75 -1.19 -7.68
CA SER A 115 -6.73 -1.51 -6.25
C SER A 115 -5.32 -1.73 -5.69
N VAL A 116 -4.42 -2.35 -6.48
CA VAL A 116 -3.01 -2.54 -6.09
C VAL A 116 -2.30 -1.19 -5.98
N LEU A 117 -2.47 -0.31 -6.98
CA LEU A 117 -1.87 1.02 -7.00
C LEU A 117 -2.44 1.90 -5.88
N HIS A 118 -3.73 1.79 -5.61
CA HIS A 118 -4.35 2.50 -4.49
C HIS A 118 -3.75 2.06 -3.16
N ALA A 119 -3.59 0.76 -2.93
CA ALA A 119 -2.92 0.23 -1.74
C ALA A 119 -1.46 0.73 -1.63
N ALA A 120 -0.70 0.72 -2.74
CA ALA A 120 0.67 1.22 -2.76
C ALA A 120 0.76 2.72 -2.41
N ILE A 121 -0.14 3.55 -2.97
CA ILE A 121 -0.21 4.99 -2.66
C ILE A 121 -0.55 5.20 -1.18
N ASN A 122 -1.51 4.45 -0.63
CA ASN A 122 -1.92 4.55 0.77
C ASN A 122 -0.81 4.11 1.72
N ILE A 123 -0.07 3.04 1.40
CA ILE A 123 1.11 2.62 2.15
C ILE A 123 2.13 3.77 2.19
N CYS A 124 2.53 4.28 1.02
CA CYS A 124 3.52 5.37 0.93
C CYS A 124 3.04 6.64 1.65
N ASN A 125 1.76 7.00 1.52
CA ASN A 125 1.19 8.19 2.18
C ASN A 125 1.15 8.03 3.70
N GLY A 126 0.80 6.84 4.21
CA GLY A 126 0.84 6.51 5.63
C GLY A 126 2.24 6.69 6.21
N PHE A 127 3.25 6.07 5.58
CA PHE A 127 4.65 6.17 6.03
C PHE A 127 5.23 7.57 5.87
N LEU A 128 4.92 8.28 4.80
CA LEU A 128 5.29 9.69 4.65
C LEU A 128 4.81 10.54 5.84
N ARG A 129 3.56 10.35 6.27
CA ARG A 129 3.02 11.07 7.42
C ARG A 129 3.67 10.65 8.74
N LEU A 130 3.92 9.34 8.93
CA LEU A 130 4.63 8.81 10.09
C LEU A 130 6.03 9.42 10.21
N HIS A 131 6.81 9.37 9.14
CA HIS A 131 8.18 9.88 9.10
C HIS A 131 8.25 11.40 9.25
N LEU A 132 7.32 12.16 8.65
CA LEU A 132 7.19 13.60 8.87
C LEU A 132 6.83 13.97 10.32
N SER A 133 6.17 13.07 11.06
CA SER A 133 5.89 13.24 12.49
C SER A 133 7.09 12.88 13.38
N GLY A 134 8.24 12.51 12.80
CA GLY A 134 9.47 12.19 13.52
C GLY A 134 9.52 10.78 14.13
N TYR A 135 8.67 9.88 13.66
CA TYR A 135 8.62 8.48 14.10
C TYR A 135 9.22 7.54 13.07
N SER A 136 9.72 6.38 13.53
CA SER A 136 10.02 5.20 12.72
C SER A 136 9.15 4.02 13.18
N TYR A 137 8.81 3.12 12.25
CA TYR A 137 7.89 2.00 12.51
C TYR A 137 8.60 0.77 13.07
N GLN A 138 9.80 0.49 12.57
CA GLN A 138 10.78 -0.52 13.05
C GLN A 138 10.45 -1.99 12.83
N ASP A 139 9.20 -2.37 12.55
CA ASP A 139 8.81 -3.76 12.25
C ASP A 139 7.86 -3.84 11.05
N LEU A 140 8.29 -3.28 9.90
CA LEU A 140 7.53 -3.44 8.67
C LEU A 140 7.58 -4.90 8.20
N ASN A 141 6.43 -5.52 8.06
CA ASN A 141 6.28 -6.84 7.46
C ASN A 141 4.83 -7.05 6.96
N GLU A 142 4.60 -8.12 6.20
CA GLU A 142 3.29 -8.40 5.59
C GLU A 142 2.13 -8.53 6.58
N GLY A 143 2.40 -8.95 7.82
CA GLY A 143 1.38 -9.14 8.85
C GLY A 143 0.81 -7.84 9.40
N ASN A 144 1.49 -6.70 9.15
CA ASN A 144 1.12 -5.43 9.73
C ASN A 144 0.25 -4.58 8.79
N PHE A 145 -0.05 -5.08 7.58
CA PHE A 145 -0.89 -4.40 6.60
C PHE A 145 -2.17 -5.19 6.35
N PHE A 146 -3.30 -4.57 6.57
CA PHE A 146 -4.61 -5.09 6.21
C PHE A 146 -5.20 -4.27 5.07
N ILE A 147 -5.53 -4.94 3.97
CA ILE A 147 -5.93 -4.27 2.73
C ILE A 147 -7.30 -4.77 2.30
N ASN A 148 -8.17 -3.84 1.89
CA ASN A 148 -9.42 -4.15 1.24
C ASN A 148 -9.15 -4.54 -0.21
N SER A 149 -9.48 -5.79 -0.58
CA SER A 149 -9.19 -6.35 -1.89
C SER A 149 -9.95 -5.67 -3.05
N GLU A 150 -11.10 -5.04 -2.76
CA GLU A 150 -11.96 -4.43 -3.77
C GLU A 150 -11.47 -3.05 -4.22
N ASN A 151 -10.94 -2.25 -3.29
CA ASN A 151 -10.58 -0.86 -3.56
C ASN A 151 -9.14 -0.48 -3.19
N GLY A 152 -8.41 -1.32 -2.44
CA GLY A 152 -7.05 -1.05 -2.00
C GLY A 152 -6.94 -0.18 -0.74
N ASP A 153 -8.04 0.09 -0.03
CA ASP A 153 -7.98 0.79 1.26
C ASP A 153 -7.11 0.03 2.25
N LEU A 154 -6.41 0.77 3.09
CA LEU A 154 -5.35 0.26 3.95
C LEU A 154 -5.63 0.54 5.41
N LEU A 155 -5.32 -0.45 6.26
CA LEU A 155 -5.12 -0.29 7.70
C LEU A 155 -3.76 -0.86 8.09
N ILE A 156 -3.03 -0.12 8.92
CA ILE A 156 -1.70 -0.49 9.46
C ILE A 156 -1.88 -0.81 10.93
N CYS A 157 -1.53 -2.02 11.33
CA CYS A 157 -1.60 -2.48 12.74
C CYS A 157 -0.21 -2.57 13.39
N ASP A 158 -0.16 -3.11 14.60
CA ASP A 158 1.07 -3.28 15.40
C ASP A 158 1.86 -1.96 15.57
N ASN A 159 1.13 -0.86 15.82
CA ASN A 159 1.68 0.47 15.99
C ASN A 159 2.34 0.69 17.37
N ASP A 160 2.36 -0.32 18.21
CA ASP A 160 3.13 -0.41 19.44
C ASP A 160 4.65 -0.44 19.21
N ASN A 161 5.06 -0.86 18.00
CA ASN A 161 6.47 -0.83 17.57
C ASN A 161 6.95 0.56 17.16
N VAL A 162 6.04 1.50 16.92
CA VAL A 162 6.39 2.87 16.51
C VAL A 162 7.14 3.57 17.63
N ALA A 163 8.31 4.11 17.30
CA ALA A 163 9.16 4.86 18.23
C ALA A 163 9.68 6.16 17.60
N ALA A 164 10.18 7.07 18.43
CA ALA A 164 10.85 8.27 17.90
C ALA A 164 12.04 7.84 17.02
N ASN A 165 12.26 8.57 15.93
CA ASN A 165 13.35 8.26 15.00
C ASN A 165 14.70 8.10 15.73
N ARG A 166 15.45 7.06 15.39
CA ARG A 166 16.74 6.69 16.01
C ARG A 166 16.66 6.30 17.49
N THR A 167 15.50 5.83 17.94
CA THR A 167 15.35 5.21 19.27
C THR A 167 14.80 3.80 19.10
N GLU A 168 15.21 2.88 19.96
CA GLU A 168 14.69 1.51 19.94
C GLU A 168 13.29 1.44 20.57
N SER A 169 12.39 0.68 19.95
CA SER A 169 11.07 0.35 20.53
C SER A 169 11.15 -0.76 21.59
N GLY A 170 12.23 -1.54 21.55
CA GLY A 170 12.42 -2.75 22.36
C GLY A 170 12.03 -4.04 21.61
N ILE A 171 11.49 -3.95 20.41
CA ILE A 171 11.13 -5.10 19.57
C ILE A 171 12.05 -5.15 18.36
N LYS A 172 12.48 -6.38 18.01
CA LYS A 172 13.22 -6.65 16.78
C LYS A 172 12.24 -7.07 15.70
N GLY A 173 12.34 -6.45 14.53
CA GLY A 173 11.59 -6.83 13.34
C GLY A 173 12.05 -8.18 12.75
N LYS A 174 11.42 -8.61 11.66
CA LYS A 174 11.80 -9.83 10.91
C LYS A 174 13.00 -9.54 10.00
N SER A 175 14.09 -10.33 10.11
CA SER A 175 15.35 -10.15 9.35
C SER A 175 15.12 -9.94 7.84
N ARG A 176 14.19 -10.68 7.24
CA ARG A 176 13.90 -10.61 5.80
C ARG A 176 13.27 -9.29 5.35
N TYR A 177 12.88 -8.42 6.29
CA TYR A 177 12.36 -7.06 5.99
C TYR A 177 13.29 -5.95 6.48
N MET A 178 14.25 -6.27 7.32
CA MET A 178 15.17 -5.29 7.88
C MET A 178 16.15 -4.76 6.84
N ALA A 179 16.54 -3.52 6.98
CA ALA A 179 17.69 -2.97 6.27
C ALA A 179 19.00 -3.62 6.77
N ALA A 180 19.99 -3.71 5.91
CA ALA A 180 21.24 -4.42 6.17
C ALA A 180 21.95 -3.93 7.46
N GLU A 181 21.97 -2.62 7.70
CA GLU A 181 22.54 -2.04 8.92
C GLU A 181 21.80 -2.48 10.19
N VAL A 182 20.48 -2.71 10.11
CA VAL A 182 19.67 -3.18 11.25
C VAL A 182 19.88 -4.67 11.48
N VAL A 183 19.99 -5.47 10.40
CA VAL A 183 20.36 -6.89 10.48
C VAL A 183 21.70 -7.06 11.19
N ASN A 184 22.63 -6.14 10.97
CA ASN A 184 23.95 -6.10 11.59
C ASN A 184 23.98 -5.47 13.00
N GLY A 185 22.80 -5.15 13.58
CA GLY A 185 22.68 -4.65 14.95
C GLY A 185 22.60 -3.13 15.09
N GLY A 186 22.42 -2.40 14.00
CA GLY A 186 22.17 -0.97 14.04
C GLY A 186 20.79 -0.63 14.59
N VAL A 187 20.63 0.61 15.05
CA VAL A 187 19.36 1.12 15.59
C VAL A 187 18.41 1.45 14.45
N PRO A 188 17.17 0.92 14.47
CA PRO A 188 16.15 1.24 13.46
C PRO A 188 15.86 2.74 13.40
N ASN A 189 15.58 3.21 12.21
CA ASN A 189 15.32 4.62 11.95
C ASN A 189 14.49 4.79 10.65
N ILE A 190 14.14 6.03 10.29
CA ILE A 190 13.38 6.33 9.08
C ILE A 190 14.05 5.74 7.82
N GLN A 191 15.38 5.76 7.71
CA GLN A 191 16.06 5.20 6.53
C GLN A 191 15.94 3.68 6.46
N SER A 192 15.98 2.98 7.60
CA SER A 192 15.72 1.54 7.63
C SER A 192 14.26 1.21 7.28
N ASP A 193 13.29 2.03 7.73
CA ASP A 193 11.88 1.86 7.37
C ASP A 193 11.67 2.02 5.86
N VAL A 194 12.30 3.02 5.24
CA VAL A 194 12.22 3.26 3.78
C VAL A 194 12.72 2.05 2.99
N PHE A 195 13.76 1.35 3.47
CA PHE A 195 14.24 0.10 2.86
C PHE A 195 13.22 -1.03 3.03
N SER A 196 12.71 -1.23 4.24
CA SER A 196 11.68 -2.23 4.53
C SER A 196 10.41 -1.98 3.73
N LEU A 197 10.04 -0.70 3.54
CA LEU A 197 8.92 -0.29 2.71
C LEU A 197 9.11 -0.72 1.25
N ALA A 198 10.32 -0.56 0.69
CA ALA A 198 10.63 -1.02 -0.66
C ALA A 198 10.46 -2.53 -0.82
N ILE A 199 10.82 -3.33 0.21
CA ILE A 199 10.56 -4.78 0.22
C ILE A 199 9.07 -5.08 0.21
N VAL A 200 8.28 -4.40 1.05
CA VAL A 200 6.81 -4.55 1.10
C VAL A 200 6.18 -4.19 -0.25
N LEU A 201 6.59 -3.07 -0.84
CA LEU A 201 6.10 -2.64 -2.16
C LEU A 201 6.49 -3.63 -3.27
N TYR A 202 7.73 -4.11 -3.27
CA TYR A 202 8.13 -5.14 -4.23
C TYR A 202 7.24 -6.38 -4.10
N ARG A 203 7.03 -6.88 -2.88
CA ARG A 203 6.18 -8.05 -2.62
C ARG A 203 4.72 -7.81 -3.00
N LEU A 204 4.20 -6.58 -2.85
CA LEU A 204 2.85 -6.23 -3.28
C LEU A 204 2.65 -6.42 -4.80
N PHE A 205 3.66 -6.08 -5.60
CA PHE A 205 3.62 -6.21 -7.05
C PHE A 205 4.06 -7.58 -7.56
N MET A 206 5.14 -8.16 -7.00
CA MET A 206 5.76 -9.38 -7.52
C MET A 206 5.26 -10.66 -6.85
N LEU A 207 4.68 -10.59 -5.65
CA LEU A 207 4.25 -11.71 -4.78
C LEU A 207 5.41 -12.63 -4.35
N ASP A 208 6.64 -12.24 -4.61
CA ASP A 208 7.88 -12.93 -4.26
C ASP A 208 8.80 -11.97 -3.48
N HIS A 209 9.85 -12.48 -2.85
CA HIS A 209 10.76 -11.65 -2.06
C HIS A 209 11.91 -11.10 -2.93
N PRO A 210 12.33 -9.81 -2.80
CA PRO A 210 13.32 -9.19 -3.67
C PRO A 210 14.73 -9.76 -3.54
N PHE A 211 15.09 -10.38 -2.43
CA PHE A 211 16.40 -10.96 -2.18
C PHE A 211 16.41 -12.50 -2.22
N GLU A 212 15.29 -13.11 -2.55
CA GLU A 212 15.18 -14.57 -2.68
C GLU A 212 15.16 -14.99 -4.15
N GLY A 213 16.16 -15.76 -4.55
CA GLY A 213 16.38 -16.24 -5.90
C GLY A 213 17.29 -17.46 -5.91
N MET A 214 18.09 -17.63 -6.95
CA MET A 214 18.99 -18.77 -7.13
C MET A 214 20.00 -18.94 -6.00
N THR A 215 20.45 -17.85 -5.37
CA THR A 215 21.42 -17.92 -4.26
C THR A 215 20.79 -18.47 -3.01
N THR A 216 19.51 -18.21 -2.74
CA THR A 216 18.81 -18.67 -1.54
C THR A 216 18.38 -20.13 -1.64
N LEU A 217 18.15 -20.64 -2.85
CA LEU A 217 17.79 -22.06 -3.08
C LEU A 217 18.91 -23.04 -2.76
N LYS A 218 20.12 -22.56 -2.50
CA LYS A 218 21.27 -23.40 -2.09
C LYS A 218 21.15 -23.83 -0.62
N TYR A 219 20.34 -23.16 0.18
CA TYR A 219 20.22 -23.41 1.61
C TYR A 219 18.98 -24.25 1.90
N VAL A 220 19.20 -25.35 2.64
CA VAL A 220 18.10 -26.23 3.09
C VAL A 220 17.38 -25.63 4.31
N CYS A 221 18.10 -24.82 5.09
CA CYS A 221 17.60 -24.16 6.28
C CYS A 221 18.23 -22.76 6.38
N LEU A 222 17.43 -21.79 6.76
CA LEU A 222 17.90 -20.43 7.04
C LEU A 222 18.29 -20.35 8.52
N THR A 223 19.60 -20.40 8.79
CA THR A 223 20.16 -20.09 10.11
C THR A 223 20.34 -18.58 10.24
N ASP A 224 20.50 -18.07 11.46
CA ASP A 224 20.76 -16.64 11.69
C ASP A 224 21.98 -16.11 10.91
N GLU A 225 23.00 -16.94 10.70
CA GLU A 225 24.16 -16.58 9.88
C GLU A 225 23.81 -16.49 8.41
N VAL A 226 23.03 -17.44 7.88
CA VAL A 226 22.55 -17.45 6.49
C VAL A 226 21.61 -16.27 6.26
N GLU A 227 20.70 -15.97 7.19
CA GLU A 227 19.82 -14.81 7.09
C GLU A 227 20.61 -13.49 7.05
N ARG A 228 21.63 -13.34 7.90
CA ARG A 228 22.53 -12.17 7.85
C ARG A 228 23.23 -12.02 6.50
N ASN A 229 23.61 -13.12 5.87
CA ASN A 229 24.24 -13.08 4.55
C ASN A 229 23.24 -12.72 3.44
N ILE A 230 22.01 -13.24 3.49
CA ILE A 230 20.98 -13.04 2.47
C ILE A 230 20.34 -11.66 2.57
N TYR A 231 20.09 -11.17 3.80
CA TYR A 231 19.33 -9.94 4.04
C TYR A 231 20.19 -8.79 4.60
N GLY A 232 21.46 -9.06 4.96
CA GLY A 232 22.43 -8.05 5.38
C GLY A 232 23.20 -7.44 4.20
N GLU A 233 24.47 -7.10 4.44
CA GLU A 233 25.34 -6.46 3.41
C GLU A 233 25.59 -7.33 2.18
N GLY A 234 25.40 -8.64 2.28
CA GLY A 234 25.49 -9.59 1.17
C GLY A 234 24.21 -9.73 0.35
N ALA A 235 23.17 -8.95 0.64
CA ALA A 235 21.90 -9.00 -0.08
C ALA A 235 22.08 -8.64 -1.55
N ILE A 236 21.59 -9.51 -2.44
CA ILE A 236 21.63 -9.32 -3.89
C ILE A 236 20.19 -9.23 -4.39
N PHE A 237 19.83 -8.08 -4.95
CA PHE A 237 18.51 -7.88 -5.54
C PHE A 237 18.27 -8.87 -6.69
N ALA A 238 17.14 -9.54 -6.69
CA ALA A 238 16.83 -10.61 -7.64
C ALA A 238 16.86 -10.15 -9.13
N TRP A 239 16.68 -8.88 -9.38
CA TRP A 239 16.75 -8.28 -10.73
C TRP A 239 17.89 -7.27 -10.86
N ASP A 240 18.91 -7.37 -10.01
CA ASP A 240 20.06 -6.45 -10.08
C ASP A 240 20.67 -6.39 -11.48
N HIS A 241 21.02 -5.19 -11.93
CA HIS A 241 21.54 -4.99 -13.30
C HIS A 241 23.00 -5.45 -13.45
N GLU A 242 23.77 -5.40 -12.36
CA GLU A 242 25.20 -5.71 -12.36
C GLU A 242 25.47 -7.15 -11.92
N ASP A 243 24.68 -7.67 -10.96
CA ASP A 243 24.82 -9.02 -10.42
C ASP A 243 23.58 -9.88 -10.68
N ASN A 244 23.71 -10.81 -11.61
CA ASN A 244 22.62 -11.72 -11.99
C ASN A 244 22.65 -13.08 -11.26
N SER A 245 23.51 -13.23 -10.27
CA SER A 245 23.69 -14.51 -9.54
C SER A 245 22.45 -14.92 -8.74
N ASN A 246 21.62 -13.94 -8.31
CA ASN A 246 20.40 -14.17 -7.55
C ASN A 246 19.12 -14.07 -8.39
N ARG A 247 19.19 -14.27 -9.71
CA ARG A 247 17.98 -14.26 -10.56
C ARG A 247 16.90 -15.20 -10.03
N PRO A 248 15.61 -14.82 -10.10
CA PRO A 248 14.52 -15.70 -9.70
C PRO A 248 14.54 -16.98 -10.54
N HIS A 249 14.33 -18.14 -9.87
CA HIS A 249 14.21 -19.41 -10.60
C HIS A 249 12.87 -19.45 -11.35
N PRO A 250 12.84 -19.73 -12.68
CA PRO A 250 11.61 -19.58 -13.50
C PRO A 250 10.40 -20.38 -13.02
N GLN A 251 10.62 -21.53 -12.42
CA GLN A 251 9.54 -22.40 -11.95
C GLN A 251 9.16 -22.14 -10.49
N ILE A 252 10.15 -21.84 -9.62
CA ILE A 252 9.92 -21.64 -8.18
C ILE A 252 9.40 -20.22 -7.94
N HIS A 253 10.04 -19.21 -8.55
CA HIS A 253 9.65 -17.82 -8.46
C HIS A 253 8.84 -17.38 -9.70
N TYR A 254 7.85 -18.20 -10.08
CA TYR A 254 7.04 -17.98 -11.28
C TYR A 254 6.34 -16.63 -11.29
N ASN A 255 5.82 -16.20 -10.13
CA ASN A 255 5.15 -14.91 -10.00
C ASN A 255 6.07 -13.74 -10.32
N ALA A 256 7.30 -13.74 -9.78
CA ALA A 256 8.28 -12.69 -10.04
C ALA A 256 8.60 -12.60 -11.54
N HIS A 257 8.82 -13.73 -12.21
CA HIS A 257 9.09 -13.74 -13.65
C HIS A 257 7.95 -13.16 -14.47
N LEU A 258 6.73 -13.65 -14.23
CA LEU A 258 5.55 -13.23 -14.99
C LEU A 258 5.28 -11.72 -14.78
N ARG A 259 5.24 -11.29 -13.51
CA ARG A 259 4.88 -9.92 -13.14
C ARG A 259 5.95 -8.90 -13.49
N TRP A 260 7.24 -9.27 -13.35
CA TRP A 260 8.34 -8.42 -13.79
C TRP A 260 8.26 -8.10 -15.29
N GLY A 261 7.87 -9.09 -16.11
CA GLY A 261 7.64 -8.89 -17.54
C GLY A 261 6.54 -7.87 -17.86
N TRP A 262 5.56 -7.73 -16.98
CA TRP A 262 4.43 -6.80 -17.15
C TRP A 262 4.66 -5.43 -16.54
N CYS A 263 5.70 -5.26 -15.71
CA CYS A 263 6.00 -3.98 -15.09
C CYS A 263 6.57 -2.98 -16.10
N PRO A 264 6.13 -1.72 -16.05
CA PRO A 264 6.74 -0.64 -16.80
C PRO A 264 8.20 -0.42 -16.37
N GLN A 265 9.01 0.15 -17.26
CA GLN A 265 10.42 0.36 -17.00
C GLN A 265 10.69 1.28 -15.82
N SER A 266 9.85 2.32 -15.64
CA SER A 266 9.93 3.24 -14.49
C SER A 266 9.81 2.52 -13.15
N LEU A 267 8.92 1.51 -13.04
CA LEU A 267 8.77 0.72 -11.82
C LEU A 267 9.96 -0.24 -11.60
N LYS A 268 10.51 -0.81 -12.67
CA LYS A 268 11.72 -1.65 -12.59
C LYS A 268 12.93 -0.85 -12.11
N GLU A 269 13.12 0.34 -12.65
CA GLU A 269 14.21 1.25 -12.26
C GLU A 269 14.05 1.73 -10.81
N ALA A 270 12.81 1.99 -10.38
CA ALA A 270 12.52 2.33 -9.00
C ALA A 270 12.91 1.19 -8.02
N PHE A 271 12.56 -0.05 -8.36
CA PHE A 271 12.99 -1.21 -7.56
C PHE A 271 14.51 -1.41 -7.61
N GLN A 272 15.16 -1.21 -8.75
CA GLN A 272 16.62 -1.26 -8.84
C GLN A 272 17.28 -0.20 -7.95
N LYS A 273 16.78 1.05 -8.00
CA LYS A 273 17.27 2.13 -7.14
C LYS A 273 17.06 1.82 -5.65
N ALA A 274 15.90 1.27 -5.29
CA ALA A 274 15.52 1.07 -3.89
C ALA A 274 16.10 -0.19 -3.23
N LEU A 275 16.43 -1.22 -4.01
CA LEU A 275 16.82 -2.55 -3.52
C LEU A 275 18.17 -3.04 -4.07
N GLY A 276 18.78 -2.31 -5.02
CA GLY A 276 20.10 -2.63 -5.55
C GLY A 276 21.20 -2.38 -4.51
N LYS A 277 22.42 -2.81 -4.85
CA LYS A 277 23.60 -2.78 -3.96
C LYS A 277 23.85 -1.40 -3.33
N GLU A 278 23.67 -0.34 -4.09
CA GLU A 278 23.85 1.04 -3.61
C GLU A 278 22.91 1.34 -2.42
N SER A 279 21.64 0.98 -2.53
CA SER A 279 20.63 1.17 -1.47
C SER A 279 20.86 0.27 -0.26
N VAL A 280 21.38 -0.96 -0.47
CA VAL A 280 21.72 -1.89 0.62
C VAL A 280 22.83 -1.30 1.47
N LEU A 281 23.89 -0.75 0.86
CA LEU A 281 25.09 -0.27 1.54
C LEU A 281 25.01 1.20 1.98
N HIS A 282 24.23 2.02 1.30
CA HIS A 282 24.17 3.47 1.46
C HIS A 282 22.74 3.95 1.73
N PRO A 283 22.32 4.04 3.01
CA PRO A 283 20.96 4.43 3.39
C PRO A 283 20.46 5.75 2.78
N GLU A 284 21.37 6.69 2.54
CA GLU A 284 21.08 8.00 1.94
C GLU A 284 20.69 7.95 0.45
N SER A 285 20.99 6.84 -0.24
CA SER A 285 20.64 6.63 -1.66
C SER A 285 19.24 6.10 -1.88
N ARG A 286 18.55 5.68 -0.81
CA ARG A 286 17.24 5.02 -0.85
C ARG A 286 16.14 5.92 -1.40
N MET A 287 15.20 5.32 -2.12
CA MET A 287 13.99 6.00 -2.56
C MET A 287 13.13 6.39 -1.35
N THR A 288 12.75 7.65 -1.29
CA THR A 288 11.89 8.17 -0.22
C THR A 288 10.42 7.78 -0.40
N ASP A 289 9.63 7.82 0.68
CA ASP A 289 8.17 7.61 0.63
C ASP A 289 7.49 8.51 -0.41
N ARG A 290 7.95 9.76 -0.55
CA ARG A 290 7.41 10.74 -1.51
C ARG A 290 7.72 10.35 -2.94
N GLU A 291 8.93 9.89 -3.25
CA GLU A 291 9.30 9.42 -4.59
C GLU A 291 8.45 8.21 -4.99
N TRP A 292 8.28 7.24 -4.08
CA TRP A 292 7.39 6.10 -4.29
C TRP A 292 5.95 6.52 -4.55
N LYS A 293 5.40 7.37 -3.69
CA LYS A 293 4.04 7.89 -3.85
C LYS A 293 3.84 8.55 -5.21
N ASN A 294 4.75 9.45 -5.60
CA ASN A 294 4.68 10.16 -6.87
C ASN A 294 4.71 9.19 -8.07
N LEU A 295 5.59 8.18 -8.02
CA LEU A 295 5.64 7.14 -9.05
C LEU A 295 4.30 6.39 -9.17
N PHE A 296 3.70 5.96 -8.06
CA PHE A 296 2.44 5.22 -8.11
C PHE A 296 1.25 6.09 -8.53
N VAL A 297 1.23 7.37 -8.17
CA VAL A 297 0.23 8.33 -8.67
C VAL A 297 0.36 8.46 -10.18
N GLU A 298 1.58 8.58 -10.72
CA GLU A 298 1.81 8.66 -12.15
C GLU A 298 1.41 7.37 -12.88
N LEU A 299 1.78 6.21 -12.37
CA LEU A 299 1.38 4.92 -12.91
C LEU A 299 -0.15 4.72 -12.88
N ARG A 300 -0.85 5.23 -11.85
CA ARG A 300 -2.30 5.21 -11.78
C ARG A 300 -2.96 6.08 -12.87
N ARG A 301 -2.36 7.22 -13.18
CA ARG A 301 -2.81 8.08 -14.30
C ARG A 301 -2.69 7.36 -15.64
N LYS A 302 -1.60 6.63 -15.84
CA LYS A 302 -1.28 5.87 -17.05
C LYS A 302 -1.81 4.43 -17.06
N LEU A 303 -2.54 4.00 -16.03
CA LEU A 303 -3.14 2.66 -15.98
C LEU A 303 -4.15 2.50 -17.11
N ILE A 304 -4.04 1.43 -17.88
CA ILE A 304 -4.89 1.12 -19.03
C ILE A 304 -5.84 -0.02 -18.66
N VAL A 305 -7.13 0.16 -18.91
CA VAL A 305 -8.13 -0.90 -18.76
C VAL A 305 -8.42 -1.50 -20.13
N CYS A 306 -8.15 -2.79 -20.29
CA CYS A 306 -8.37 -3.50 -21.54
C CYS A 306 -9.88 -3.62 -21.86
N PRO A 307 -10.35 -3.28 -23.06
CA PRO A 307 -11.77 -3.34 -23.42
C PRO A 307 -12.34 -4.77 -23.45
N GLU A 308 -11.48 -5.78 -23.56
CA GLU A 308 -11.85 -7.19 -23.53
C GLU A 308 -12.03 -7.75 -22.11
N SER A 309 -11.82 -6.94 -21.09
CA SER A 309 -12.07 -7.27 -19.71
C SER A 309 -13.56 -7.58 -19.49
N LYS A 310 -13.89 -8.85 -19.26
CA LYS A 310 -15.25 -9.33 -18.96
C LYS A 310 -15.34 -9.66 -17.48
N GLY A 311 -15.50 -8.64 -16.63
CA GLY A 311 -15.70 -8.84 -15.19
C GLY A 311 -14.48 -9.27 -14.36
N THR A 312 -13.37 -9.60 -15.01
CA THR A 312 -12.04 -9.71 -14.41
C THR A 312 -11.17 -8.67 -15.06
N ASP A 313 -10.59 -7.83 -14.27
CA ASP A 313 -9.95 -6.64 -14.77
C ASP A 313 -8.62 -6.98 -15.43
N HIS A 314 -8.57 -6.79 -16.73
CA HIS A 314 -7.35 -6.78 -17.51
C HIS A 314 -6.83 -5.34 -17.57
N ASP A 315 -6.47 -4.78 -16.44
CA ASP A 315 -5.78 -3.51 -16.39
C ASP A 315 -4.26 -3.72 -16.28
N PHE A 316 -3.50 -2.80 -16.84
CA PHE A 316 -2.04 -2.87 -16.88
C PHE A 316 -1.41 -1.47 -16.88
N MET A 317 -0.21 -1.40 -16.36
CA MET A 317 0.55 -0.16 -16.24
C MET A 317 1.44 0.03 -17.48
N VAL A 318 1.60 1.31 -17.89
CA VAL A 318 2.49 1.69 -18.99
C VAL A 318 3.28 2.95 -18.64
N ASP A 319 4.45 3.14 -19.23
CA ASP A 319 5.22 4.38 -19.10
C ASP A 319 4.77 5.42 -20.13
N ASP A 320 4.48 4.99 -21.33
CA ASP A 320 4.08 5.87 -22.44
C ASP A 320 2.70 5.47 -22.96
N ILE A 321 1.74 6.36 -22.78
CA ILE A 321 0.36 6.22 -23.24
C ILE A 321 0.20 6.50 -24.74
N ASN A 322 1.19 7.08 -25.39
CA ASN A 322 1.18 7.40 -26.81
C ASN A 322 1.80 6.28 -27.68
N SER A 323 2.33 5.22 -27.05
CA SER A 323 2.87 4.05 -27.75
C SER A 323 1.76 3.10 -28.19
N THR A 324 2.12 2.13 -29.06
CA THR A 324 1.22 1.02 -29.40
C THR A 324 1.02 0.13 -28.17
N LEU A 325 -0.19 0.12 -27.63
CA LEU A 325 -0.53 -0.60 -26.42
C LEU A 325 -1.07 -1.99 -26.75
N THR A 326 -0.52 -2.99 -26.07
CA THR A 326 -1.00 -4.39 -26.15
C THR A 326 -1.25 -4.92 -24.75
N CYS A 327 -2.44 -5.46 -24.51
CA CYS A 327 -2.77 -6.05 -23.22
C CYS A 327 -1.89 -7.27 -22.92
N PRO A 328 -1.11 -7.30 -21.84
CA PRO A 328 -0.19 -8.42 -21.56
C PRO A 328 -0.93 -9.71 -21.18
N LEU A 329 -2.22 -9.64 -20.82
CA LEU A 329 -3.01 -10.79 -20.42
C LEU A 329 -3.73 -11.47 -21.60
N CYS A 330 -4.23 -10.72 -22.59
CA CYS A 330 -4.97 -11.30 -23.71
C CYS A 330 -4.29 -11.08 -25.08
N GLY A 331 -3.17 -10.36 -25.15
CA GLY A 331 -2.42 -10.10 -26.37
C GLY A 331 -3.11 -9.17 -27.38
N LYS A 332 -4.25 -8.57 -27.04
CA LYS A 332 -4.99 -7.70 -27.95
C LYS A 332 -4.51 -6.25 -27.88
N PRO A 333 -4.54 -5.53 -29.02
CA PRO A 333 -4.26 -4.10 -29.02
C PRO A 333 -5.32 -3.34 -28.22
N VAL A 334 -4.91 -2.26 -27.58
CA VAL A 334 -5.79 -1.39 -26.77
C VAL A 334 -5.63 0.05 -27.27
N GLU A 335 -6.74 0.64 -27.66
CA GLU A 335 -6.80 2.05 -28.05
C GLU A 335 -7.27 2.91 -26.84
N ILE A 336 -6.63 4.05 -26.67
CA ILE A 336 -7.07 5.06 -25.71
C ILE A 336 -8.17 5.90 -26.37
N GLY A 337 -9.35 5.91 -25.76
CA GLY A 337 -10.50 6.61 -26.35
C GLY A 337 -10.45 8.12 -26.21
N ALA A 338 -9.77 8.64 -25.17
CA ALA A 338 -9.51 10.06 -24.95
C ALA A 338 -8.39 10.26 -23.94
N LEU A 339 -7.72 11.41 -24.01
CA LEU A 339 -6.83 11.91 -22.98
C LEU A 339 -7.45 13.13 -22.29
N LEU A 340 -7.18 13.27 -21.00
CA LEU A 340 -7.37 14.53 -20.29
C LEU A 340 -5.99 15.16 -20.07
N LYS A 341 -5.78 16.33 -20.66
CA LYS A 341 -4.55 17.11 -20.48
C LYS A 341 -4.79 18.22 -19.48
N PHE A 342 -4.07 18.17 -18.38
CA PHE A 342 -4.13 19.14 -17.29
C PHE A 342 -3.23 20.35 -17.57
N GLY A 343 -3.47 21.45 -16.84
CA GLY A 343 -2.74 22.70 -17.03
C GLY A 343 -1.24 22.64 -16.71
N ASP A 344 -0.81 21.66 -15.89
CA ASP A 344 0.59 21.36 -15.58
C ASP A 344 1.29 20.47 -16.62
N GLY A 345 0.58 20.12 -17.70
CA GLY A 345 1.06 19.24 -18.75
C GLY A 345 0.84 17.76 -18.49
N THR A 346 0.31 17.39 -17.31
CA THR A 346 -0.03 15.99 -16.98
C THR A 346 -1.12 15.46 -17.90
N GLU A 347 -0.97 14.22 -18.36
CA GLU A 347 -1.93 13.53 -19.19
C GLU A 347 -2.54 12.33 -18.45
N TYR A 348 -3.82 12.12 -18.62
CA TYR A 348 -4.60 11.06 -18.01
C TYR A 348 -5.32 10.25 -19.09
N ALA A 349 -4.96 8.99 -19.28
CA ALA A 349 -5.57 8.12 -20.27
C ALA A 349 -6.98 7.70 -19.82
N LEU A 350 -7.97 7.86 -20.69
CA LEU A 350 -9.33 7.38 -20.48
C LEU A 350 -9.62 6.19 -21.38
N THR A 351 -9.71 5.03 -20.77
CA THR A 351 -10.23 3.81 -21.36
C THR A 351 -11.53 3.41 -20.69
N ARG A 352 -12.26 2.47 -21.24
CA ARG A 352 -13.52 1.98 -20.68
C ARG A 352 -13.39 1.63 -19.19
N HIS A 353 -14.32 2.12 -18.36
CA HIS A 353 -14.36 1.90 -16.90
C HIS A 353 -13.19 2.47 -16.10
N LYS A 354 -12.26 3.17 -16.74
CA LYS A 354 -11.18 3.85 -16.03
C LYS A 354 -11.74 4.85 -15.02
N LYS A 355 -11.33 4.74 -13.78
CA LYS A 355 -11.62 5.75 -12.76
C LYS A 355 -10.71 6.95 -12.95
N LEU A 356 -11.21 8.13 -12.67
CA LEU A 356 -10.47 9.40 -12.67
C LEU A 356 -10.22 9.82 -11.23
N TYR A 357 -8.96 10.03 -10.89
CA TYR A 357 -8.53 10.58 -9.61
C TYR A 357 -7.86 11.94 -9.87
N LEU A 358 -8.12 12.91 -9.00
CA LEU A 358 -7.36 14.16 -8.98
C LEU A 358 -6.22 14.01 -7.97
N ASP A 359 -5.01 14.16 -8.45
CA ASP A 359 -3.76 14.01 -7.68
C ASP A 359 -3.67 12.65 -6.97
N ASP A 360 -3.30 12.66 -5.69
CA ASP A 360 -3.17 11.49 -4.80
C ASP A 360 -4.46 11.15 -4.04
N SER A 361 -5.60 11.71 -4.48
CA SER A 361 -6.91 11.48 -3.84
C SER A 361 -7.23 9.99 -3.72
N ASP A 362 -7.78 9.61 -2.58
CA ASP A 362 -8.26 8.25 -2.31
C ASP A 362 -9.60 7.97 -3.01
N GLU A 363 -10.38 9.03 -3.29
CA GLU A 363 -11.67 8.93 -3.95
C GLU A 363 -11.58 9.30 -5.42
N SER A 364 -12.18 8.45 -6.26
CA SER A 364 -12.32 8.77 -7.68
C SER A 364 -13.40 9.82 -7.87
N VAL A 365 -13.06 10.90 -8.57
CA VAL A 365 -14.01 11.97 -8.90
C VAL A 365 -14.86 11.65 -10.11
N GLY A 366 -14.43 10.70 -10.96
CA GLY A 366 -15.16 10.33 -12.17
C GLY A 366 -14.88 8.91 -12.66
N VAL A 367 -15.67 8.44 -13.61
CA VAL A 367 -15.49 7.14 -14.27
C VAL A 367 -15.79 7.27 -15.76
N ALA A 368 -14.86 6.78 -16.59
CA ALA A 368 -15.08 6.70 -18.03
C ALA A 368 -16.17 5.65 -18.34
N ARG A 369 -17.14 6.03 -19.15
CA ARG A 369 -18.27 5.19 -19.57
C ARG A 369 -18.28 5.06 -21.09
N VAL A 370 -18.79 3.95 -21.57
CA VAL A 370 -18.92 3.67 -23.00
C VAL A 370 -20.36 3.34 -23.31
N ARG A 371 -20.90 4.01 -24.34
CA ARG A 371 -22.19 3.66 -24.92
C ARG A 371 -22.04 3.31 -26.39
N LYS A 372 -22.94 2.51 -26.90
CA LYS A 372 -23.11 2.31 -28.36
C LYS A 372 -24.21 3.23 -28.84
N ALA A 373 -23.89 4.11 -29.77
CA ALA A 373 -24.83 5.00 -30.43
C ALA A 373 -24.58 4.93 -31.95
N ASP A 374 -25.60 4.66 -32.74
CA ASP A 374 -25.56 4.59 -34.21
C ASP A 374 -24.42 3.70 -34.75
N GLY A 375 -24.20 2.54 -34.11
CA GLY A 375 -23.14 1.59 -34.49
C GLY A 375 -21.73 2.03 -34.12
N ARG A 376 -21.55 3.20 -33.51
CA ARG A 376 -20.25 3.71 -33.01
C ARG A 376 -20.17 3.60 -31.49
N THR A 377 -18.94 3.43 -31.02
CA THR A 377 -18.65 3.44 -29.59
C THR A 377 -18.29 4.85 -29.16
N GLU A 378 -19.10 5.46 -28.29
CA GLU A 378 -18.82 6.78 -27.72
C GLU A 378 -18.30 6.64 -26.29
N LEU A 379 -17.21 7.35 -26.00
CA LEU A 379 -16.67 7.48 -24.64
C LEU A 379 -17.31 8.70 -23.98
N GLY A 380 -17.76 8.53 -22.74
CA GLY A 380 -18.26 9.58 -21.88
C GLY A 380 -17.55 9.58 -20.54
N LEU A 381 -17.68 10.68 -19.81
CA LEU A 381 -17.16 10.78 -18.45
C LEU A 381 -18.33 11.06 -17.50
N GLN A 382 -18.48 10.19 -16.49
CA GLN A 382 -19.46 10.32 -15.42
C GLN A 382 -18.85 11.09 -14.25
N ASN A 383 -19.54 12.12 -13.77
CA ASN A 383 -19.17 12.79 -12.52
C ASN A 383 -19.54 11.91 -11.32
N ARG A 384 -18.58 11.55 -10.47
CA ARG A 384 -18.79 10.77 -9.24
C ARG A 384 -18.52 11.59 -7.98
N SER A 385 -18.10 12.85 -8.14
CA SER A 385 -17.82 13.76 -7.02
C SER A 385 -19.11 14.45 -6.54
N ASP A 386 -19.04 15.04 -5.35
CA ASP A 386 -20.12 15.85 -4.80
C ASP A 386 -20.18 17.26 -5.40
N ASN A 387 -19.15 17.65 -6.18
CA ASN A 387 -19.10 18.94 -6.86
C ASN A 387 -19.67 18.85 -8.28
N ASN A 388 -20.44 19.85 -8.71
CA ASN A 388 -20.79 20.00 -10.10
C ASN A 388 -19.56 20.42 -10.91
N TRP A 389 -19.35 19.79 -12.07
CA TRP A 389 -18.27 20.16 -12.98
C TRP A 389 -18.77 21.19 -14.00
N MET A 390 -17.90 22.14 -14.30
CA MET A 390 -18.16 23.11 -15.35
C MET A 390 -17.50 22.64 -16.64
N VAL A 391 -18.30 22.48 -17.68
CA VAL A 391 -17.87 21.94 -18.96
C VAL A 391 -18.01 22.98 -20.04
N PHE A 392 -16.91 23.33 -20.69
CA PHE A 392 -16.84 24.25 -21.81
C PHE A 392 -16.70 23.44 -23.10
N THR A 393 -17.64 23.53 -23.99
CA THR A 393 -17.53 22.92 -25.33
C THR A 393 -16.47 23.64 -26.16
N ALA A 394 -15.99 23.03 -27.24
CA ALA A 394 -15.06 23.66 -28.17
C ALA A 394 -15.63 24.99 -28.77
N SER A 395 -16.96 25.13 -28.88
CA SER A 395 -17.62 26.35 -29.28
C SER A 395 -17.81 27.40 -28.16
N GLY A 396 -17.29 27.13 -26.95
CA GLY A 396 -17.35 28.04 -25.80
C GLY A 396 -18.67 28.00 -25.01
N ARG A 397 -19.60 27.09 -25.35
CA ARG A 397 -20.84 26.92 -24.57
C ARG A 397 -20.52 26.29 -23.22
N LEU A 398 -21.03 26.88 -22.15
CA LEU A 398 -20.93 26.39 -20.78
C LEU A 398 -22.09 25.44 -20.47
N ASN A 399 -21.79 24.28 -19.95
CA ASN A 399 -22.73 23.33 -19.35
C ASN A 399 -22.27 22.99 -17.93
N GLU A 400 -23.20 22.63 -17.08
CA GLU A 400 -22.96 22.13 -15.75
C GLU A 400 -23.23 20.63 -15.74
N LEU A 401 -22.33 19.83 -15.14
CA LEU A 401 -22.47 18.38 -15.02
C LEU A 401 -22.59 18.02 -13.54
N ALA A 402 -23.80 17.68 -13.12
CA ALA A 402 -24.09 17.30 -11.76
C ALA A 402 -23.53 15.90 -11.41
N LYS A 403 -23.55 15.56 -10.12
CA LYS A 403 -23.19 14.22 -9.66
C LYS A 403 -24.04 13.16 -10.37
N ASP A 404 -23.39 12.07 -10.76
CA ASP A 404 -23.92 10.92 -11.51
C ASP A 404 -24.33 11.18 -12.97
N ASP A 405 -24.32 12.43 -13.43
CA ASP A 405 -24.51 12.75 -14.85
C ASP A 405 -23.33 12.23 -15.69
N ILE A 406 -23.63 11.86 -16.93
CA ILE A 406 -22.65 11.40 -17.90
C ILE A 406 -22.62 12.36 -19.09
N MET A 407 -21.45 12.81 -19.44
CA MET A 407 -21.22 13.67 -20.59
C MET A 407 -20.43 12.91 -21.67
N PRO A 408 -20.87 12.90 -22.94
CA PRO A 408 -20.05 12.43 -24.05
C PRO A 408 -18.81 13.32 -24.20
N LEU A 409 -17.64 12.70 -24.36
CA LEU A 409 -16.40 13.44 -24.59
C LEU A 409 -16.30 13.86 -26.06
N ARG A 410 -15.82 15.07 -26.29
CA ARG A 410 -15.53 15.64 -27.60
C ARG A 410 -14.20 16.36 -27.57
N ASP A 411 -13.49 16.32 -28.67
CA ASP A 411 -12.18 16.98 -28.78
C ASP A 411 -12.28 18.49 -28.50
N GLY A 412 -11.26 19.02 -27.81
CA GLY A 412 -11.18 20.44 -27.43
C GLY A 412 -12.13 20.88 -26.31
N MET A 413 -12.92 19.97 -25.70
CA MET A 413 -13.70 20.31 -24.52
C MET A 413 -12.79 20.59 -23.33
N LYS A 414 -13.17 21.54 -22.47
CA LYS A 414 -12.49 21.81 -21.20
C LYS A 414 -13.40 21.50 -20.03
N ILE A 415 -12.91 20.71 -19.09
CA ILE A 415 -13.63 20.29 -17.90
C ILE A 415 -12.95 20.90 -16.67
N ARG A 416 -13.67 21.74 -15.95
CA ARG A 416 -13.23 22.25 -14.65
C ARG A 416 -13.88 21.44 -13.54
N PHE A 417 -13.08 20.63 -12.87
CA PHE A 417 -13.50 19.71 -11.80
C PHE A 417 -13.73 20.43 -10.48
N ASN A 418 -12.94 21.47 -10.21
CA ASN A 418 -13.00 22.33 -9.04
C ASN A 418 -12.36 23.70 -9.35
N ASN A 419 -12.22 24.57 -8.35
CA ASN A 419 -11.66 25.91 -8.55
C ASN A 419 -10.16 25.93 -8.96
N ARG A 420 -9.46 24.80 -8.86
CA ARG A 420 -8.00 24.71 -9.12
C ARG A 420 -7.65 23.79 -10.29
N THR A 421 -8.53 22.84 -10.62
CA THR A 421 -8.19 21.74 -11.52
C THR A 421 -9.06 21.79 -12.77
N THR A 422 -8.44 21.99 -13.91
CA THR A 422 -9.07 21.96 -15.23
C THR A 422 -8.27 21.05 -16.16
N ALA A 423 -8.95 20.29 -17.00
CA ALA A 423 -8.33 19.51 -18.06
C ALA A 423 -9.01 19.77 -19.41
N GLU A 424 -8.23 19.64 -20.47
CA GLU A 424 -8.69 19.63 -21.85
C GLU A 424 -8.84 18.20 -22.35
N VAL A 425 -9.91 17.91 -23.06
CA VAL A 425 -10.17 16.60 -23.68
C VAL A 425 -9.49 16.55 -25.04
N ILE A 426 -8.66 15.54 -25.27
CA ILE A 426 -8.02 15.22 -26.55
C ILE A 426 -8.55 13.87 -26.99
N ILE A 427 -9.11 13.78 -28.21
CA ILE A 427 -9.56 12.52 -28.81
C ILE A 427 -8.63 12.19 -29.97
N HIS A 428 -8.13 10.95 -29.98
CA HIS A 428 -7.25 10.42 -31.04
C HIS A 428 -8.02 9.78 -32.18
#